data_6fae05f0547086d799cea40cd6c44e67
#
_entry.id   6fae05f0547086d799cea40cd6c44e67
#
_cell.length_a   1.000
_cell.length_b   1.000
_cell.length_c   1.000
_cell.angle_alpha   90.00
_cell.angle_beta   90.00
_cell.angle_gamma   90.00
#
_symmetry.space_group_name_H-M   'P 1'
#
loop_
_entity.id
_entity.type
_entity.pdbx_description
1 polymer ?
#
loop_
_entity_poly.entity_id
_entity_poly.type
_entity_poly.pdbx_seq_one_letter_code
_entity_poly.pdbx_strand_id
1 'polypeptide(L)'
;MKIFLSIFSLLCCLSFAQAQNTNITFNSDLNLNCKFEKVILKNPDHNFESFTKDQIKRKDINKLIIESKTPDILNVKNLSEFFNKIDLEVKISNKDIFLIQAFDKERNYSESAVYTRKTGELIHEITTNIKQEEKEKDISFYSCKNNNKDT
;
A
#
# COMPACT_ATOMS: atom_id res chain seq x y z
N MET A 1 -51.38 40.43 -33.15
CA MET A 1 -51.03 39.87 -31.84
C MET A 1 -49.85 38.97 -32.07
N LYS A 2 -48.63 39.45 -31.74
CA LYS A 2 -47.36 38.74 -32.00
C LYS A 2 -46.94 38.03 -30.74
N ILE A 3 -46.87 36.67 -30.77
CA ILE A 3 -46.40 35.88 -29.69
C ILE A 3 -44.89 35.67 -29.89
N PHE A 4 -44.08 36.29 -29.04
CA PHE A 4 -42.64 36.07 -28.97
C PHE A 4 -42.38 34.76 -28.21
N LEU A 5 -41.92 33.74 -28.92
CA LEU A 5 -41.41 32.52 -28.32
C LEU A 5 -39.95 32.75 -27.94
N SER A 6 -39.71 32.97 -26.66
CA SER A 6 -38.37 33.07 -26.10
C SER A 6 -37.80 31.65 -25.89
N ILE A 7 -36.90 31.25 -26.75
CA ILE A 7 -36.15 29.99 -26.60
C ILE A 7 -35.02 30.27 -25.61
N PHE A 8 -35.25 29.88 -24.35
CA PHE A 8 -34.21 29.88 -23.32
C PHE A 8 -33.33 28.67 -23.54
N SER A 9 -32.21 28.91 -24.24
CA SER A 9 -31.16 27.89 -24.43
C SER A 9 -30.44 27.67 -23.12
N LEU A 10 -30.83 26.61 -22.41
CA LEU A 10 -30.14 26.14 -21.22
C LEU A 10 -28.84 25.46 -21.65
N LEU A 11 -27.75 26.24 -21.68
CA LEU A 11 -26.41 25.70 -21.84
C LEU A 11 -26.04 24.94 -20.55
N CYS A 12 -26.31 23.66 -20.51
CA CYS A 12 -25.77 22.76 -19.50
C CYS A 12 -24.26 22.65 -19.72
N CYS A 13 -23.51 23.46 -18.97
CA CYS A 13 -22.06 23.25 -18.81
C CYS A 13 -21.84 21.93 -18.12
N LEU A 14 -21.70 20.86 -18.89
CA LEU A 14 -21.13 19.59 -18.42
C LEU A 14 -19.65 19.86 -18.12
N SER A 15 -19.38 20.23 -16.89
CA SER A 15 -18.04 20.21 -16.33
C SER A 15 -17.62 18.74 -16.26
N PHE A 16 -16.98 18.27 -17.31
CA PHE A 16 -16.21 17.02 -17.20
C PHE A 16 -15.11 17.29 -16.17
N ALA A 17 -15.31 16.78 -14.98
CA ALA A 17 -14.23 16.63 -14.03
C ALA A 17 -13.21 15.70 -14.72
N GLN A 18 -12.21 16.30 -15.34
CA GLN A 18 -11.01 15.57 -15.75
C GLN A 18 -10.42 15.02 -14.46
N ALA A 19 -10.56 13.73 -14.28
CA ALA A 19 -9.75 13.01 -13.31
C ALA A 19 -8.30 13.33 -13.68
N GLN A 20 -7.66 14.20 -12.90
CA GLN A 20 -6.24 14.43 -13.00
C GLN A 20 -5.59 13.07 -12.74
N ASN A 21 -5.10 12.43 -13.81
CA ASN A 21 -4.10 11.40 -13.72
C ASN A 21 -2.88 12.07 -13.08
N THR A 22 -2.87 12.14 -11.76
CA THR A 22 -1.64 12.43 -11.03
C THR A 22 -0.70 11.31 -11.36
N ASN A 23 0.26 11.59 -12.25
CA ASN A 23 1.37 10.68 -12.51
C ASN A 23 1.98 10.38 -11.14
N ILE A 24 1.69 9.17 -10.64
CA ILE A 24 2.18 8.67 -9.37
C ILE A 24 3.64 8.31 -9.64
N THR A 25 4.53 9.28 -9.51
CA THR A 25 5.96 9.05 -9.63
C THR A 25 6.52 8.79 -8.23
N PHE A 26 7.07 7.61 -8.03
CA PHE A 26 7.88 7.33 -6.86
C PHE A 26 9.28 7.88 -7.11
N ASN A 27 9.59 9.03 -6.53
CA ASN A 27 10.81 9.80 -6.86
C ASN A 27 11.96 9.62 -5.87
N SER A 28 11.85 8.74 -4.89
CA SER A 28 12.93 8.57 -3.91
C SER A 28 13.04 7.13 -3.43
N ASP A 29 14.24 6.59 -3.56
CA ASP A 29 14.58 5.32 -2.95
C ASP A 29 14.50 5.43 -1.44
N LEU A 30 13.92 4.42 -0.79
CA LEU A 30 13.82 4.36 0.66
C LEU A 30 14.75 3.26 1.18
N ASN A 31 15.45 3.59 2.27
CA ASN A 31 16.25 2.65 3.03
C ASN A 31 15.82 2.75 4.50
N LEU A 32 15.01 1.79 4.92
CA LEU A 32 14.32 1.85 6.20
C LEU A 32 14.84 0.78 7.16
N ASN A 33 15.04 1.19 8.42
CA ASN A 33 15.17 0.25 9.54
C ASN A 33 13.84 0.22 10.30
N CYS A 34 13.20 -0.93 10.32
CA CYS A 34 11.85 -1.08 10.88
C CYS A 34 11.87 -2.02 12.08
N LYS A 35 11.39 -1.53 13.21
CA LYS A 35 11.19 -2.32 14.43
C LYS A 35 9.78 -2.88 14.44
N PHE A 36 9.65 -4.16 14.70
CA PHE A 36 8.37 -4.82 14.88
C PHE A 36 7.68 -4.30 16.15
N GLU A 37 6.40 -3.96 16.04
CA GLU A 37 5.59 -3.47 17.16
C GLU A 37 4.51 -4.47 17.57
N LYS A 38 3.69 -4.92 16.61
CA LYS A 38 2.59 -5.85 16.85
C LYS A 38 2.17 -6.55 15.57
N VAL A 39 1.38 -7.60 15.73
CA VAL A 39 0.68 -8.28 14.63
C VAL A 39 -0.79 -8.47 15.00
N ILE A 40 -1.65 -8.41 14.00
CA ILE A 40 -3.05 -8.83 14.10
C ILE A 40 -3.21 -10.08 13.25
N LEU A 41 -3.72 -11.14 13.85
CA LEU A 41 -3.94 -12.43 13.19
C LEU A 41 -5.44 -12.71 13.01
N LYS A 42 -5.79 -13.16 11.81
CA LYS A 42 -7.07 -13.81 11.51
C LYS A 42 -6.79 -15.16 10.89
N ASN A 43 -7.15 -16.23 11.58
CA ASN A 43 -7.06 -17.61 11.13
C ASN A 43 -8.06 -18.46 11.96
N PRO A 44 -8.13 -19.79 11.81
CA PRO A 44 -9.06 -20.60 12.60
C PRO A 44 -8.94 -20.46 14.11
N ASP A 45 -7.74 -20.16 14.62
CA ASP A 45 -7.46 -20.04 16.05
C ASP A 45 -7.62 -18.61 16.59
N HIS A 46 -7.56 -17.60 15.70
CA HIS A 46 -7.55 -16.19 16.07
C HIS A 46 -8.49 -15.36 15.19
N ASN A 47 -9.40 -14.62 15.79
CA ASN A 47 -10.33 -13.73 15.08
C ASN A 47 -9.93 -12.26 15.24
N PHE A 48 -8.98 -11.79 14.41
CA PHE A 48 -8.40 -10.45 14.49
C PHE A 48 -7.78 -10.12 15.85
N GLU A 49 -7.11 -11.11 16.44
CA GLU A 49 -6.43 -10.93 17.71
C GLU A 49 -5.10 -10.21 17.51
N SER A 50 -4.81 -9.27 18.42
CA SER A 50 -3.59 -8.47 18.40
C SER A 50 -2.56 -9.00 19.38
N PHE A 51 -1.34 -9.22 18.91
CA PHE A 51 -0.20 -9.68 19.68
C PHE A 51 0.94 -8.68 19.60
N THR A 52 1.47 -8.28 20.75
CA THR A 52 2.64 -7.40 20.85
C THR A 52 3.93 -8.20 20.66
N LYS A 53 5.06 -7.49 20.50
CA LYS A 53 6.39 -8.10 20.38
C LYS A 53 6.79 -8.99 21.57
N ASP A 54 6.20 -8.75 22.74
CA ASP A 54 6.49 -9.56 23.94
C ASP A 54 5.71 -10.88 23.96
N GLN A 55 4.58 -10.91 23.24
CA GLN A 55 3.70 -12.08 23.12
C GLN A 55 4.07 -12.97 21.93
N ILE A 56 4.59 -12.38 20.86
CA ILE A 56 5.01 -13.10 19.66
C ILE A 56 6.37 -12.62 19.17
N LYS A 57 7.29 -13.56 18.97
CA LYS A 57 8.64 -13.23 18.49
C LYS A 57 8.63 -13.08 16.98
N ARG A 58 8.72 -11.83 16.49
CA ARG A 58 9.01 -11.50 15.10
C ARG A 58 10.29 -10.69 14.99
N LYS A 59 10.95 -10.83 13.84
CA LYS A 59 12.22 -10.13 13.59
C LYS A 59 11.94 -8.70 13.13
N ASP A 60 12.78 -7.78 13.58
CA ASP A 60 12.90 -6.45 12.99
C ASP A 60 13.40 -6.57 11.55
N ILE A 61 13.08 -5.58 10.74
CA ILE A 61 13.60 -5.46 9.36
C ILE A 61 14.74 -4.46 9.38
N ASN A 62 15.98 -4.95 9.43
CA ASN A 62 17.16 -4.09 9.61
C ASN A 62 17.52 -3.26 8.36
N LYS A 63 17.03 -3.62 7.20
CA LYS A 63 17.35 -2.92 5.96
C LYS A 63 16.27 -3.21 4.91
N LEU A 64 15.10 -2.58 5.04
CA LEU A 64 14.10 -2.58 3.99
C LEU A 64 14.53 -1.59 2.91
N ILE A 65 14.71 -2.08 1.69
CA ILE A 65 15.10 -1.26 0.55
C ILE A 65 13.92 -1.23 -0.43
N ILE A 66 13.53 -0.02 -0.84
CA ILE A 66 12.52 0.23 -1.85
C ILE A 66 13.16 1.12 -2.91
N GLU A 67 13.38 0.57 -4.10
CA GLU A 67 14.06 1.23 -5.21
C GLU A 67 13.10 1.40 -6.39
N SER A 68 13.12 2.56 -7.02
CA SER A 68 12.39 2.80 -8.26
C SER A 68 13.15 2.15 -9.42
N LYS A 69 12.49 1.23 -10.13
CA LYS A 69 12.99 0.64 -11.36
C LYS A 69 12.53 1.44 -12.58
N THR A 70 11.28 1.86 -12.54
CA THR A 70 10.65 2.83 -13.44
C THR A 70 9.69 3.69 -12.60
N PRO A 71 9.13 4.79 -13.12
CA PRO A 71 8.17 5.62 -12.36
C PRO A 71 7.02 4.83 -11.75
N ASP A 72 6.62 3.72 -12.38
CA ASP A 72 5.45 2.92 -11.98
C ASP A 72 5.82 1.56 -11.37
N ILE A 73 7.11 1.20 -11.39
CA ILE A 73 7.58 -0.13 -10.95
C ILE A 73 8.66 0.02 -9.88
N LEU A 74 8.47 -0.70 -8.79
CA LEU A 74 9.40 -0.77 -7.67
C LEU A 74 10.00 -2.15 -7.52
N ASN A 75 11.21 -2.17 -6.98
CA ASN A 75 11.85 -3.34 -6.41
C ASN A 75 11.89 -3.18 -4.89
N VAL A 76 11.38 -4.17 -4.16
CA VAL A 76 11.36 -4.16 -2.69
C VAL A 76 12.18 -5.32 -2.18
N LYS A 77 13.16 -5.04 -1.31
CA LYS A 77 14.05 -6.04 -0.74
C LYS A 77 13.93 -6.09 0.78
N ASN A 78 14.01 -7.28 1.33
CA ASN A 78 14.03 -7.55 2.77
C ASN A 78 12.70 -7.32 3.51
N LEU A 79 11.57 -7.18 2.81
CA LEU A 79 10.25 -7.18 3.44
C LEU A 79 9.72 -8.61 3.53
N SER A 80 9.66 -9.31 2.40
CA SER A 80 9.25 -10.72 2.33
C SER A 80 9.97 -11.43 1.18
N GLU A 81 9.93 -12.76 1.19
CA GLU A 81 10.45 -13.54 0.06
C GLU A 81 9.64 -13.35 -1.22
N PHE A 82 8.35 -13.10 -1.10
CA PHE A 82 7.48 -12.89 -2.25
C PHE A 82 7.80 -11.55 -2.93
N PHE A 83 7.85 -10.46 -2.20
CA PHE A 83 8.21 -9.15 -2.73
C PHE A 83 9.64 -9.08 -3.27
N ASN A 84 10.57 -9.83 -2.68
CA ASN A 84 11.95 -9.91 -3.18
C ASN A 84 12.07 -10.49 -4.60
N LYS A 85 11.08 -11.24 -5.06
CA LYS A 85 11.14 -12.02 -6.32
C LYS A 85 10.39 -11.38 -7.47
N ILE A 86 9.61 -10.33 -7.22
CA ILE A 86 8.74 -9.72 -8.22
C ILE A 86 8.98 -8.21 -8.32
N ASP A 87 8.71 -7.67 -9.48
CA ASP A 87 8.58 -6.24 -9.68
C ASP A 87 7.16 -5.82 -9.27
N LEU A 88 7.04 -4.74 -8.50
CA LEU A 88 5.79 -4.29 -7.90
C LEU A 88 5.29 -3.02 -8.58
N GLU A 89 4.03 -3.01 -8.96
CA GLU A 89 3.37 -1.78 -9.37
C GLU A 89 3.05 -0.89 -8.17
N VAL A 90 3.35 0.39 -8.30
CA VAL A 90 2.93 1.41 -7.34
C VAL A 90 1.42 1.59 -7.45
N LYS A 91 0.69 1.29 -6.39
CA LYS A 91 -0.78 1.48 -6.36
C LYS A 91 -1.17 2.88 -5.90
N ILE A 92 -0.49 3.39 -4.90
CA ILE A 92 -0.66 4.76 -4.40
C ILE A 92 0.72 5.29 -4.00
N SER A 93 1.07 6.50 -4.45
CA SER A 93 2.22 7.22 -3.93
C SER A 93 1.89 8.71 -3.90
N ASN A 94 2.00 9.31 -2.72
CA ASN A 94 1.87 10.75 -2.52
C ASN A 94 2.82 11.20 -1.40
N LYS A 95 2.72 12.47 -0.98
CA LYS A 95 3.57 13.01 0.09
C LYS A 95 3.39 12.33 1.45
N ASP A 96 2.23 11.71 1.71
CA ASP A 96 1.87 11.16 3.01
C ASP A 96 2.05 9.64 3.07
N ILE A 97 1.63 8.94 2.02
CA ILE A 97 1.62 7.48 1.99
C ILE A 97 2.15 6.91 0.67
N PHE A 98 2.51 5.65 0.76
CA PHE A 98 2.90 4.82 -0.36
C PHE A 98 2.33 3.41 -0.13
N LEU A 99 1.67 2.86 -1.15
CA LEU A 99 1.04 1.53 -1.14
C LEU A 99 1.54 0.68 -2.29
N ILE A 100 2.02 -0.50 -1.98
CA ILE A 100 2.29 -1.58 -2.93
C ILE A 100 1.41 -2.79 -2.63
N GLN A 101 1.08 -3.54 -3.68
CA GLN A 101 0.30 -4.75 -3.56
C GLN A 101 0.65 -5.72 -4.69
N ALA A 102 0.68 -7.00 -4.37
CA ALA A 102 0.84 -8.07 -5.33
C ALA A 102 -0.06 -9.25 -5.02
N PHE A 103 -0.37 -10.04 -6.06
CA PHE A 103 -1.23 -11.21 -6.00
C PHE A 103 -0.55 -12.40 -6.67
N ASP A 104 -0.59 -13.54 -6.01
CA ASP A 104 -0.30 -14.84 -6.60
C ASP A 104 -1.59 -15.64 -6.69
N LYS A 105 -2.20 -15.65 -7.87
CA LYS A 105 -3.48 -16.33 -8.11
C LYS A 105 -3.38 -17.85 -8.00
N GLU A 106 -2.22 -18.41 -8.29
CA GLU A 106 -1.98 -19.85 -8.25
C GLU A 106 -1.90 -20.34 -6.81
N ARG A 107 -1.15 -19.61 -5.99
CA ARG A 107 -0.99 -19.90 -4.56
C ARG A 107 -2.15 -19.41 -3.70
N ASN A 108 -3.14 -18.74 -4.28
CA ASN A 108 -4.25 -18.17 -3.55
C ASN A 108 -3.81 -17.18 -2.44
N TYR A 109 -2.87 -16.32 -2.81
CA TYR A 109 -2.07 -15.48 -1.91
C TYR A 109 -2.07 -14.02 -2.37
N SER A 110 -2.10 -13.09 -1.43
CA SER A 110 -1.84 -11.69 -1.69
C SER A 110 -0.98 -11.06 -0.60
N GLU A 111 -0.22 -10.06 -0.97
CA GLU A 111 0.61 -9.30 -0.06
C GLU A 111 0.51 -7.82 -0.38
N SER A 112 0.44 -6.99 0.65
CA SER A 112 0.41 -5.55 0.52
C SER A 112 1.24 -4.87 1.61
N ALA A 113 1.79 -3.70 1.30
CA ALA A 113 2.46 -2.87 2.28
C ALA A 113 2.08 -1.40 2.12
N VAL A 114 1.78 -0.76 3.24
CA VAL A 114 1.51 0.68 3.33
C VAL A 114 2.57 1.32 4.22
N TYR A 115 3.26 2.31 3.69
CA TYR A 115 4.21 3.11 4.44
C TYR A 115 3.71 4.54 4.58
N THR A 116 3.59 5.02 5.82
CA THR A 116 3.20 6.39 6.14
C THR A 116 4.46 7.23 6.37
N ARG A 117 4.79 8.13 5.44
CA ARG A 117 6.03 8.91 5.45
C ARG A 117 6.17 9.80 6.68
N LYS A 118 5.05 10.39 7.14
CA LYS A 118 5.02 11.31 8.27
C LYS A 118 5.31 10.64 9.61
N THR A 119 4.75 9.47 9.83
CA THR A 119 4.86 8.73 11.11
C THR A 119 5.97 7.70 11.11
N GLY A 120 6.45 7.28 9.91
CA GLY A 120 7.36 6.16 9.76
C GLY A 120 6.69 4.81 10.01
N GLU A 121 5.35 4.74 10.02
CA GLU A 121 4.63 3.49 10.20
C GLU A 121 4.62 2.68 8.91
N LEU A 122 4.97 1.40 9.00
CA LEU A 122 4.84 0.41 7.94
C LEU A 122 3.84 -0.65 8.39
N ILE A 123 2.77 -0.82 7.61
CA ILE A 123 1.80 -1.91 7.78
C ILE A 123 2.03 -2.89 6.64
N HIS A 124 2.29 -4.14 6.98
CA HIS A 124 2.52 -5.23 6.04
C HIS A 124 1.45 -6.30 6.24
N GLU A 125 0.59 -6.50 5.24
CA GLU A 125 -0.49 -7.48 5.27
C GLU A 125 -0.20 -8.63 4.32
N ILE A 126 -0.29 -9.84 4.83
CA ILE A 126 -0.31 -11.09 4.07
C ILE A 126 -1.72 -11.67 4.18
N THR A 127 -2.33 -12.04 3.05
CA THR A 127 -3.61 -12.73 3.01
C THR A 127 -3.45 -14.03 2.24
N THR A 128 -3.82 -15.14 2.88
CA THR A 128 -3.90 -16.47 2.27
C THR A 128 -5.35 -16.88 2.08
N ASN A 129 -5.58 -17.91 1.29
CA ASN A 129 -6.93 -18.42 1.01
C ASN A 129 -7.88 -17.35 0.41
N ILE A 130 -7.36 -16.47 -0.44
CA ILE A 130 -8.10 -15.30 -0.97
C ILE A 130 -9.37 -15.65 -1.76
N LYS A 131 -9.47 -16.89 -2.30
CA LYS A 131 -10.64 -17.39 -3.01
C LYS A 131 -11.66 -18.08 -2.11
N GLN A 132 -11.31 -18.32 -0.84
CA GLN A 132 -12.19 -18.98 0.13
C GLN A 132 -13.01 -17.93 0.89
N GLU A 133 -14.13 -18.36 1.48
CA GLU A 133 -14.95 -17.50 2.32
C GLU A 133 -14.18 -17.06 3.56
N GLU A 134 -13.44 -17.98 4.19
CA GLU A 134 -12.59 -17.70 5.33
C GLU A 134 -11.15 -17.43 4.88
N LYS A 135 -10.83 -16.17 4.72
CA LYS A 135 -9.46 -15.71 4.43
C LYS A 135 -8.66 -15.63 5.72
N GLU A 136 -7.43 -16.08 5.66
CA GLU A 136 -6.47 -15.87 6.75
C GLU A 136 -5.68 -14.60 6.51
N LYS A 137 -5.43 -13.84 7.57
CA LYS A 137 -4.69 -12.58 7.51
C LYS A 137 -3.63 -12.51 8.59
N ASP A 138 -2.49 -11.99 8.19
CA ASP A 138 -1.38 -11.61 9.04
C ASP A 138 -1.07 -10.15 8.75
N ILE A 139 -1.35 -9.26 9.71
CA ILE A 139 -1.15 -7.83 9.56
C ILE A 139 -0.12 -7.37 10.57
N SER A 140 1.11 -7.20 10.10
CA SER A 140 2.25 -6.77 10.91
C SER A 140 2.46 -5.27 10.85
N PHE A 141 2.73 -4.68 12.02
CA PHE A 141 2.98 -3.25 12.21
C PHE A 141 4.42 -3.03 12.62
N TYR A 142 5.07 -2.07 11.97
CA TYR A 142 6.45 -1.70 12.23
C TYR A 142 6.58 -0.18 12.39
N SER A 143 7.49 0.24 13.25
CA SER A 143 7.98 1.62 13.34
C SER A 143 9.31 1.72 12.60
N CYS A 144 9.37 2.50 11.53
CA CYS A 144 10.51 2.59 10.64
C CYS A 144 11.21 3.95 10.74
N LYS A 145 12.54 3.93 10.62
CA LYS A 145 13.37 5.12 10.45
C LYS A 145 14.05 5.08 9.09
N ASN A 146 13.97 6.18 8.36
CA ASN A 146 14.69 6.31 7.09
C ASN A 146 16.17 6.57 7.37
N ASN A 147 17.04 5.76 6.75
CA ASN A 147 18.49 5.92 6.87
C ASN A 147 19.09 6.82 5.78
N ASN A 148 18.31 7.15 4.75
CA ASN A 148 18.73 8.17 3.81
C ASN A 148 18.72 9.49 4.59
N LYS A 149 19.90 10.03 4.89
CA LYS A 149 20.03 11.38 5.45
C LYS A 149 19.34 12.32 4.47
N ASP A 150 18.38 13.09 4.99
CA ASP A 150 17.84 14.23 4.27
C ASP A 150 19.03 15.10 3.83
N THR A 151 19.35 15.07 2.53
CA THR A 151 20.30 15.96 1.89
C THR A 151 19.54 17.18 1.38
#